data_f3f87cd5d28eaa2389a6839afe5e4979
#
_entry.id   f3f87cd5d28eaa2389a6839afe5e4979
#
_cell.length_a   1.000
_cell.length_b   1.000
_cell.length_c   1.000
_cell.angle_alpha   90.00
_cell.angle_beta   90.00
_cell.angle_gamma   90.00
#
_symmetry.space_group_name_H-M   'P 1'
#
loop_
_entity.id
_entity.type
_entity.pdbx_description
1 polymer ?
#
loop_
_entity_poly.entity_id
_entity_poly.type
_entity_poly.pdbx_seq_one_letter_code
_entity_poly.pdbx_strand_id
1 'polypeptide(L)'
;MIGRLHHVVLDCPDPRRLASFYSDLLDEPITYESDDWVVVAANETSSGLAFQLAPDHQPPTWPDNRVPQQVHFDVMVEGVDAATAKVLALGATKLAGSNVFADPAGHPFCLIERPRWADPIPRD
;
A
#
# COMPACT_ATOMS: atom_id res chain seq x y z
N MET A 1 -25.23 -1.28 14.92
CA MET A 1 -24.11 -0.90 14.02
C MET A 1 -24.64 0.03 12.96
N ILE A 2 -23.98 1.17 12.71
CA ILE A 2 -24.39 2.11 11.67
C ILE A 2 -23.87 1.70 10.29
N GLY A 3 -22.63 1.21 10.21
CA GLY A 3 -22.05 0.81 8.93
C GLY A 3 -20.79 -0.02 9.10
N ARG A 4 -20.20 -0.43 7.96
CA ARG A 4 -18.91 -1.13 7.90
C ARG A 4 -18.01 -0.41 6.92
N LEU A 5 -16.71 -0.41 7.21
CA LEU A 5 -15.72 0.14 6.29
C LEU A 5 -15.77 -0.63 4.96
N HIS A 6 -15.92 0.10 3.85
CA HIS A 6 -15.93 -0.52 2.51
C HIS A 6 -14.49 -0.65 1.99
N HIS A 7 -13.84 0.48 1.72
CA HIS A 7 -12.43 0.50 1.30
C HIS A 7 -11.71 1.68 1.95
N VAL A 8 -10.39 1.54 2.10
CA VAL A 8 -9.51 2.70 2.26
C VAL A 8 -9.12 3.16 0.86
N VAL A 9 -9.33 4.44 0.56
CA VAL A 9 -9.10 5.00 -0.77
C VAL A 9 -7.84 5.86 -0.74
N LEU A 10 -6.92 5.61 -1.67
CA LEU A 10 -5.71 6.39 -1.86
C LEU A 10 -5.80 7.16 -3.18
N ASP A 11 -5.52 8.45 -3.11
CA ASP A 11 -5.40 9.30 -4.30
C ASP A 11 -4.03 9.06 -4.97
N CYS A 12 -4.01 9.06 -6.30
CA CYS A 12 -2.79 8.84 -7.05
C CYS A 12 -2.92 9.36 -8.49
N PRO A 13 -1.81 9.63 -9.17
CA PRO A 13 -1.87 10.04 -10.57
C PRO A 13 -2.11 8.89 -11.54
N ASP A 14 -1.83 7.64 -11.14
CA ASP A 14 -1.98 6.45 -11.97
C ASP A 14 -2.54 5.28 -11.15
N PRO A 15 -3.88 5.12 -11.09
CA PRO A 15 -4.49 4.08 -10.27
C PRO A 15 -4.08 2.65 -10.66
N ARG A 16 -3.92 2.36 -11.95
CA ARG A 16 -3.52 1.01 -12.39
C ARG A 16 -2.12 0.66 -11.93
N ARG A 17 -1.19 1.61 -12.02
CA ARG A 17 0.18 1.41 -11.57
C ARG A 17 0.26 1.19 -10.06
N LEU A 18 -0.46 2.01 -9.29
CA LEU A 18 -0.43 1.88 -7.83
C LEU A 18 -1.14 0.60 -7.37
N ALA A 19 -2.27 0.25 -7.98
CA ALA A 19 -2.97 -1.00 -7.68
C ALA A 19 -2.11 -2.23 -7.97
N SER A 20 -1.37 -2.22 -9.08
CA SER A 20 -0.45 -3.31 -9.43
C SER A 20 0.63 -3.49 -8.37
N PHE A 21 1.18 -2.39 -7.85
CA PHE A 21 2.16 -2.44 -6.77
C PHE A 21 1.59 -3.11 -5.52
N TYR A 22 0.41 -2.69 -5.06
CA TYR A 22 -0.20 -3.26 -3.85
C TYR A 22 -0.74 -4.67 -4.07
N SER A 23 -1.20 -5.00 -5.26
CA SER A 23 -1.56 -6.38 -5.61
C SER A 23 -0.37 -7.33 -5.45
N ASP A 24 0.79 -6.93 -5.92
CA ASP A 24 2.01 -7.73 -5.78
C ASP A 24 2.52 -7.76 -4.33
N LEU A 25 2.48 -6.61 -3.65
CA LEU A 25 2.96 -6.51 -2.25
C LEU A 25 2.13 -7.37 -1.30
N LEU A 26 0.81 -7.38 -1.47
CA LEU A 26 -0.13 -8.04 -0.55
C LEU A 26 -0.59 -9.42 -1.03
N ASP A 27 -0.21 -9.82 -2.24
CA ASP A 27 -0.67 -11.05 -2.90
C ASP A 27 -2.20 -11.12 -2.93
N GLU A 28 -2.82 -10.01 -3.32
CA GLU A 28 -4.26 -9.91 -3.47
C GLU A 28 -4.63 -9.46 -4.89
N PRO A 29 -5.72 -9.99 -5.46
CA PRO A 29 -6.08 -9.67 -6.83
C PRO A 29 -6.66 -8.26 -6.98
N ILE A 30 -6.58 -7.73 -8.21
CA ILE A 30 -7.36 -6.58 -8.63
C ILE A 30 -8.78 -7.08 -8.90
N THR A 31 -9.75 -6.57 -8.14
CA THR A 31 -11.15 -7.04 -8.20
C THR A 31 -12.06 -6.11 -8.99
N TYR A 32 -11.63 -4.90 -9.25
CA TYR A 32 -12.32 -3.92 -10.11
C TYR A 32 -11.29 -3.01 -10.76
N GLU A 33 -11.52 -2.64 -12.01
CA GLU A 33 -10.58 -1.82 -12.75
C GLU A 33 -11.30 -0.90 -13.74
N SER A 34 -11.00 0.39 -13.64
CA SER A 34 -11.38 1.40 -14.61
C SER A 34 -10.25 2.42 -14.74
N ASP A 35 -10.38 3.41 -15.60
CA ASP A 35 -9.32 4.41 -15.80
C ASP A 35 -9.11 5.32 -14.58
N ASP A 36 -10.14 5.51 -13.75
CA ASP A 36 -10.10 6.43 -12.62
C ASP A 36 -10.27 5.77 -11.26
N TRP A 37 -10.47 4.45 -11.21
CA TRP A 37 -10.72 3.73 -9.97
C TRP A 37 -10.32 2.26 -10.11
N VAL A 38 -9.45 1.77 -9.23
CA VAL A 38 -9.01 0.37 -9.22
C VAL A 38 -9.07 -0.15 -7.79
N VAL A 39 -9.51 -1.38 -7.59
CA VAL A 39 -9.64 -2.01 -6.27
C VAL A 39 -8.75 -3.23 -6.17
N VAL A 40 -8.04 -3.35 -5.05
CA VAL A 40 -7.28 -4.54 -4.64
C VAL A 40 -7.90 -5.07 -3.36
N ALA A 41 -8.35 -6.31 -3.37
CA ALA A 41 -8.99 -6.97 -2.24
C ALA A 41 -8.83 -8.49 -2.36
N ALA A 42 -9.13 -9.21 -1.29
CA ALA A 42 -9.03 -10.68 -1.31
C ALA A 42 -9.96 -11.33 -2.34
N ASN A 43 -11.14 -10.74 -2.54
CA ASN A 43 -12.12 -11.15 -3.56
C ASN A 43 -13.12 -10.02 -3.80
N GLU A 44 -14.06 -10.24 -4.72
CA GLU A 44 -15.04 -9.21 -5.14
C GLU A 44 -16.04 -8.81 -4.04
N THR A 45 -16.13 -9.59 -2.97
CA THR A 45 -17.04 -9.32 -1.85
C THR A 45 -16.33 -8.89 -0.58
N SER A 46 -15.03 -8.68 -0.63
CA SER A 46 -14.21 -8.24 0.51
C SER A 46 -13.85 -6.77 0.40
N SER A 47 -13.75 -6.11 1.54
CA SER A 47 -13.17 -4.77 1.64
C SER A 47 -11.67 -4.83 1.39
N GLY A 48 -11.12 -3.77 0.84
CA GLY A 48 -9.69 -3.70 0.55
C GLY A 48 -9.22 -2.27 0.35
N LEU A 49 -8.32 -2.09 -0.59
CA LEU A 49 -7.78 -0.79 -0.97
C LEU A 49 -8.36 -0.38 -2.31
N ALA A 50 -8.73 0.89 -2.43
CA ALA A 50 -9.11 1.48 -3.70
C ALA A 50 -8.12 2.60 -4.06
N PHE A 51 -7.88 2.77 -5.33
CA PHE A 51 -6.94 3.77 -5.85
C PHE A 51 -7.70 4.66 -6.81
N GLN A 52 -7.78 5.95 -6.46
CA GLN A 52 -8.58 6.93 -7.18
C GLN A 52 -7.68 7.87 -7.95
N LEU A 53 -8.04 8.12 -9.21
CA LEU A 53 -7.32 9.09 -10.03
C LEU A 53 -7.47 10.49 -9.44
N ALA A 54 -6.32 11.08 -9.12
CA ALA A 54 -6.18 12.47 -8.69
C ALA A 54 -5.02 13.06 -9.50
N PRO A 55 -5.30 13.70 -10.66
CA PRO A 55 -4.23 14.17 -11.56
C PRO A 55 -3.29 15.18 -10.89
N ASP A 56 -3.80 15.94 -9.92
CA ASP A 56 -3.03 16.94 -9.19
C ASP A 56 -2.49 16.40 -7.84
N HIS A 57 -2.42 15.07 -7.68
CA HIS A 57 -1.92 14.45 -6.47
C HIS A 57 -0.53 14.99 -6.12
N GLN A 58 -0.38 15.43 -4.87
CA GLN A 58 0.89 15.86 -4.32
C GLN A 58 1.36 14.83 -3.31
N PRO A 59 2.51 14.16 -3.56
CA PRO A 59 3.04 13.19 -2.61
C PRO A 59 3.32 13.84 -1.25
N PRO A 60 3.07 13.12 -0.14
CA PRO A 60 3.45 13.61 1.18
C PRO A 60 4.95 13.85 1.26
N THR A 61 5.35 14.81 2.09
CA THR A 61 6.76 14.98 2.46
C THR A 61 7.11 14.01 3.58
N TRP A 62 8.39 13.65 3.67
CA TRP A 62 8.89 12.75 4.71
C TRP A 62 10.35 13.09 5.06
N PRO A 63 10.73 13.17 6.34
CA PRO A 63 9.92 12.91 7.56
C PRO A 63 9.12 14.11 8.05
N ASP A 64 9.25 15.28 7.44
CA ASP A 64 8.49 16.45 7.87
C ASP A 64 7.01 16.37 7.45
N ASN A 65 6.18 17.24 8.01
CA ASN A 65 4.75 17.30 7.77
C ASN A 65 4.32 18.49 6.92
N ARG A 66 5.19 18.99 6.08
CA ARG A 66 4.86 20.11 5.20
C ARG A 66 3.72 19.77 4.26
N VAL A 67 3.76 18.57 3.69
CA VAL A 67 2.63 17.91 3.05
C VAL A 67 2.38 16.63 3.84
N PRO A 68 1.36 16.60 4.73
CA PRO A 68 1.17 15.47 5.63
C PRO A 68 0.69 14.22 4.90
N GLN A 69 1.10 13.07 5.41
CA GLN A 69 0.77 11.78 4.81
C GLN A 69 -0.70 11.36 4.98
N GLN A 70 -1.42 11.90 5.97
CA GLN A 70 -2.81 11.57 6.33
C GLN A 70 -3.00 10.11 6.77
N VAL A 71 -2.45 9.17 5.99
CA VAL A 71 -2.56 7.72 6.20
C VAL A 71 -1.22 7.09 5.84
N HIS A 72 -0.79 6.09 6.59
CA HIS A 72 0.26 5.18 6.14
C HIS A 72 -0.08 3.74 6.54
N PHE A 73 0.50 2.78 5.84
CA PHE A 73 0.32 1.36 6.14
C PHE A 73 1.54 0.81 6.85
N ASP A 74 1.28 -0.03 7.86
CA ASP A 74 2.27 -0.97 8.37
C ASP A 74 2.00 -2.32 7.73
N VAL A 75 2.98 -2.85 7.02
CA VAL A 75 2.87 -4.14 6.32
C VAL A 75 3.74 -5.15 7.05
N MET A 76 3.12 -6.17 7.62
CA MET A 76 3.86 -7.22 8.31
C MET A 76 4.50 -8.19 7.31
N VAL A 77 5.74 -8.57 7.58
CA VAL A 77 6.52 -9.46 6.71
C VAL A 77 7.25 -10.51 7.54
N GLU A 78 7.63 -11.61 6.89
CA GLU A 78 8.53 -12.60 7.47
C GLU A 78 9.97 -12.26 7.05
N GLY A 79 10.64 -11.43 7.83
CA GLY A 79 12.00 -10.97 7.54
C GLY A 79 12.05 -9.66 6.75
N VAL A 80 12.30 -8.57 7.47
CA VAL A 80 12.33 -7.22 6.90
C VAL A 80 13.43 -7.08 5.85
N ASP A 81 14.61 -7.68 6.05
CA ASP A 81 15.71 -7.53 5.10
C ASP A 81 15.38 -8.13 3.73
N ALA A 82 14.83 -9.35 3.71
CA ALA A 82 14.40 -9.99 2.46
C ALA A 82 13.23 -9.24 1.81
N ALA A 83 12.27 -8.79 2.61
CA ALA A 83 11.13 -8.01 2.12
C ALA A 83 11.57 -6.66 1.54
N THR A 84 12.56 -6.01 2.13
CA THR A 84 13.11 -4.75 1.62
C THR A 84 13.57 -4.89 0.16
N ALA A 85 14.34 -5.92 -0.14
CA ALA A 85 14.79 -6.15 -1.52
C ALA A 85 13.60 -6.33 -2.49
N LYS A 86 12.56 -7.04 -2.04
CA LYS A 86 11.36 -7.29 -2.86
C LYS A 86 10.56 -6.02 -3.13
N VAL A 87 10.29 -5.20 -2.10
CA VAL A 87 9.49 -3.98 -2.30
C VAL A 87 10.24 -2.96 -3.16
N LEU A 88 11.56 -2.87 -3.05
CA LEU A 88 12.36 -2.02 -3.92
C LEU A 88 12.27 -2.49 -5.39
N ALA A 89 12.29 -3.80 -5.61
CA ALA A 89 12.15 -4.37 -6.95
C ALA A 89 10.75 -4.10 -7.55
N LEU A 90 9.71 -3.98 -6.71
CA LEU A 90 8.36 -3.63 -7.15
C LEU A 90 8.20 -2.14 -7.52
N GLY A 91 9.15 -1.29 -7.13
CA GLY A 91 9.11 0.13 -7.44
C GLY A 91 8.95 1.04 -6.23
N ALA A 92 9.06 0.52 -4.99
CA ALA A 92 9.12 1.35 -3.80
C ALA A 92 10.46 2.09 -3.72
N THR A 93 10.46 3.21 -3.01
CA THR A 93 11.66 4.01 -2.73
C THR A 93 11.94 4.00 -1.24
N LYS A 94 13.20 3.86 -0.82
CA LYS A 94 13.56 3.93 0.60
C LYS A 94 13.49 5.35 1.11
N LEU A 95 12.80 5.54 2.23
CA LEU A 95 12.74 6.82 2.94
C LEU A 95 13.60 6.80 4.20
N ALA A 96 13.80 7.98 4.81
CA ALA A 96 14.53 8.11 6.06
C ALA A 96 13.81 7.39 7.21
N GLY A 97 14.56 6.78 8.12
CA GLY A 97 14.04 6.06 9.27
C GLY A 97 14.20 4.55 9.12
N SER A 98 13.66 3.80 10.08
CA SER A 98 13.74 2.33 10.09
C SER A 98 12.60 1.74 9.29
N ASN A 99 12.92 1.09 8.17
CA ASN A 99 11.97 0.31 7.39
C ASN A 99 10.80 1.12 6.81
N VAL A 100 11.09 2.37 6.43
CA VAL A 100 10.10 3.27 5.83
C VAL A 100 10.37 3.39 4.33
N PHE A 101 9.30 3.29 3.54
CA PHE A 101 9.36 3.32 2.08
C PHE A 101 8.24 4.19 1.53
N ALA A 102 8.41 4.66 0.30
CA ALA A 102 7.33 5.29 -0.46
C ALA A 102 6.86 4.32 -1.54
N ASP A 103 5.54 4.24 -1.74
CA ASP A 103 4.98 3.53 -2.87
C ASP A 103 5.20 4.32 -4.18
N PRO A 104 4.84 3.79 -5.36
CA PRO A 104 5.05 4.50 -6.63
C PRO A 104 4.37 5.86 -6.75
N ALA A 105 3.37 6.16 -5.93
CA ALA A 105 2.71 7.47 -5.89
C ALA A 105 3.26 8.37 -4.77
N GLY A 106 4.22 7.88 -3.98
CA GLY A 106 4.87 8.62 -2.92
C GLY A 106 4.25 8.50 -1.53
N HIS A 107 3.24 7.65 -1.33
CA HIS A 107 2.68 7.44 0.00
C HIS A 107 3.66 6.64 0.85
N PRO A 108 4.00 7.11 2.07
CA PRO A 108 4.84 6.34 2.98
C PRO A 108 4.15 5.07 3.47
N PHE A 109 4.92 3.99 3.61
CA PHE A 109 4.51 2.78 4.30
C PHE A 109 5.71 2.19 5.03
N CYS A 110 5.45 1.35 6.02
CA CYS A 110 6.49 0.69 6.81
C CYS A 110 6.41 -0.82 6.65
N LEU A 111 7.57 -1.47 6.66
CA LEU A 111 7.63 -2.92 6.83
C LEU A 111 7.90 -3.21 8.30
N ILE A 112 7.11 -4.12 8.88
CA ILE A 112 7.27 -4.57 10.25
C ILE A 112 7.42 -6.09 10.28
N GLU A 113 8.23 -6.61 11.19
CA GLU A 113 8.26 -8.04 11.42
C GLU A 113 6.89 -8.51 11.90
N ARG A 114 6.43 -9.65 11.38
CA ARG A 114 5.15 -10.21 11.78
C ARG A 114 5.10 -10.37 13.30
N PRO A 115 4.11 -9.78 13.98
CA PRO A 115 3.96 -9.95 15.43
C PRO A 115 3.52 -11.38 15.76
N ARG A 116 3.83 -11.83 16.98
CA ARG A 116 3.56 -13.22 17.40
C ARG A 116 2.09 -13.61 17.36
N TRP A 117 1.18 -12.64 17.54
CA TRP A 117 -0.26 -12.91 17.53
C TRP A 117 -0.83 -13.14 16.12
N ALA A 118 -0.09 -12.77 15.07
CA ALA A 118 -0.54 -12.94 13.69
C ALA A 118 -0.10 -14.31 13.16
N ASP A 119 -0.95 -14.91 12.34
CA ASP A 119 -0.62 -16.16 11.67
C ASP A 119 0.60 -16.01 10.76
N PRO A 120 1.40 -17.07 10.57
CA PRO A 120 2.52 -17.04 9.65
C PRO A 120 2.09 -16.63 8.23
N ILE A 121 2.92 -15.81 7.59
CA ILE A 121 2.71 -15.38 6.21
C ILE A 121 3.25 -16.47 5.29
N PRO A 122 2.44 -17.00 4.36
CA PRO A 122 2.92 -18.02 3.44
C PRO A 122 4.12 -17.53 2.63
N ARG A 123 5.13 -18.38 2.47
CA ARG A 123 6.27 -18.12 1.60
C ARG A 123 5.98 -18.71 0.22
N ASP A 124 6.31 -17.95 -0.78
CA ASP A 124 6.24 -18.40 -2.16
C ASP A 124 7.34 -19.41 -2.48
#